data_2ab2ea9aeb140b91e563b9a6539293d7
#
_entry.id   2ab2ea9aeb140b91e563b9a6539293d7
#
_cell.length_a   1.000
_cell.length_b   1.000
_cell.length_c   1.000
_cell.angle_alpha   90.00
_cell.angle_beta   90.00
_cell.angle_gamma   90.00
#
_symmetry.space_group_name_H-M   'P 1'
#
loop_
_entity.id
_entity.type
_entity.pdbx_description
1 polymer ?
#
loop_
_entity_poly.entity_id
_entity_poly.type
_entity_poly.pdbx_seq_one_letter_code
_entity_poly.pdbx_strand_id
1 'polypeptide(L)'
;MKALFERHLHGDRIIWVVVLFLGLLSLLSVYSGGAWLIWRSPGGGFRLLFKHALMLASGGAIMYMASRLRYTAYSKLSQLLIVITGGLLLLTLLVGSNVNGASRWLAVPGLGITFQTSDLAKVVLLVYLARVLSKHQEEPWTFRDVL
;
A
#
# COMPACT_ATOMS: atom_id res chain seq x y z
N MET A 1 10.32 -1.10 -28.67
CA MET A 1 10.02 -0.78 -27.26
C MET A 1 8.52 -0.86 -26.92
N LYS A 2 7.59 -0.39 -27.79
CA LYS A 2 6.12 -0.48 -27.54
C LYS A 2 5.63 -1.91 -27.29
N ALA A 3 6.05 -2.86 -28.11
CA ALA A 3 5.58 -4.25 -28.07
C ALA A 3 6.00 -5.05 -26.81
N LEU A 4 7.13 -4.71 -26.19
CA LEU A 4 7.60 -5.36 -24.95
C LEU A 4 6.82 -4.87 -23.72
N PHE A 5 6.41 -3.59 -23.70
CA PHE A 5 5.59 -3.05 -22.64
C PHE A 5 4.16 -3.61 -22.65
N GLU A 6 3.57 -3.77 -23.83
CA GLU A 6 2.20 -4.28 -23.99
C GLU A 6 2.04 -5.75 -23.59
N ARG A 7 3.10 -6.52 -23.67
CA ARG A 7 3.10 -7.97 -23.40
C ARG A 7 3.22 -8.32 -21.92
N HIS A 8 3.80 -7.42 -21.09
CA HIS A 8 4.14 -7.73 -19.70
C HIS A 8 3.45 -6.84 -18.65
N LEU A 9 3.02 -5.64 -19.01
CA LEU A 9 2.38 -4.72 -18.08
C LEU A 9 0.86 -4.68 -18.33
N HIS A 10 0.10 -5.29 -17.43
CA HIS A 10 -1.34 -5.17 -17.40
C HIS A 10 -1.71 -3.86 -16.70
N GLY A 11 -2.52 -3.02 -17.36
CA GLY A 11 -2.95 -1.71 -16.84
C GLY A 11 -2.46 -0.53 -17.67
N ASP A 12 -2.86 0.68 -17.26
CA ASP A 12 -2.53 1.91 -17.97
C ASP A 12 -1.03 2.22 -17.81
N ARG A 13 -0.36 2.51 -18.94
CA ARG A 13 1.05 2.89 -18.97
C ARG A 13 1.34 4.15 -18.19
N ILE A 14 0.40 5.09 -18.17
CA ILE A 14 0.54 6.35 -17.46
C ILE A 14 0.75 6.09 -15.98
N ILE A 15 0.01 5.14 -15.39
CA ILE A 15 0.13 4.77 -13.98
C ILE A 15 1.55 4.25 -13.69
N TRP A 16 2.10 3.38 -14.54
CA TRP A 16 3.45 2.83 -14.37
C TRP A 16 4.52 3.91 -14.47
N VAL A 17 4.39 4.84 -15.43
CA VAL A 17 5.32 5.96 -15.58
C VAL A 17 5.28 6.87 -14.36
N VAL A 18 4.08 7.20 -13.87
CA VAL A 18 3.91 8.04 -12.68
C VAL A 18 4.51 7.38 -11.44
N VAL A 19 4.25 6.07 -11.24
CA VAL A 19 4.81 5.33 -10.10
C VAL A 19 6.33 5.29 -10.16
N LEU A 20 6.91 5.05 -11.34
CA LEU A 20 8.36 5.06 -11.53
C LEU A 20 8.95 6.44 -11.24
N PHE A 21 8.33 7.50 -11.76
CA PHE A 21 8.77 8.87 -11.54
C PHE A 21 8.71 9.25 -10.04
N LEU A 22 7.59 8.92 -9.36
CA LEU A 22 7.45 9.14 -7.93
C LEU A 22 8.46 8.31 -7.11
N GLY A 23 8.75 7.08 -7.53
CA GLY A 23 9.78 6.25 -6.92
C GLY A 23 11.17 6.86 -7.02
N LEU A 24 11.54 7.41 -8.19
CA LEU A 24 12.80 8.13 -8.39
C LEU A 24 12.88 9.39 -7.53
N LEU A 25 11.82 10.19 -7.49
CA LEU A 25 11.74 11.36 -6.62
C LEU A 25 11.88 10.98 -5.14
N SER A 26 11.25 9.89 -4.72
CA SER A 26 11.36 9.37 -3.36
C SER A 26 12.79 8.96 -3.01
N LEU A 27 13.51 8.30 -3.91
CA LEU A 27 14.91 7.95 -3.73
C LEU A 27 15.79 9.20 -3.61
N LEU A 28 15.60 10.20 -4.47
CA LEU A 28 16.30 11.47 -4.42
C LEU A 28 16.05 12.22 -3.11
N SER A 29 14.81 12.24 -2.65
CA SER A 29 14.41 12.87 -1.39
C SER A 29 15.08 12.21 -0.18
N VAL A 30 15.10 10.87 -0.15
CA VAL A 30 15.77 10.11 0.92
C VAL A 30 17.28 10.30 0.87
N TYR A 31 17.88 10.37 -0.33
CA TYR A 31 19.30 10.67 -0.48
C TYR A 31 19.64 12.06 0.07
N SER A 32 18.87 13.07 -0.31
CA SER A 32 19.07 14.44 0.16
C SER A 32 18.84 14.57 1.68
N GLY A 33 17.77 14.01 2.21
CA GLY A 33 17.47 14.03 3.64
C GLY A 33 18.42 13.17 4.48
N GLY A 34 18.99 12.11 3.89
CA GLY A 34 19.95 11.21 4.55
C GLY A 34 21.37 11.74 4.63
N ALA A 35 21.68 12.86 3.94
CA ALA A 35 23.04 13.44 3.91
C ALA A 35 23.62 13.66 5.33
N TRP A 36 22.80 14.10 6.28
CA TRP A 36 23.18 14.27 7.68
C TRP A 36 23.60 12.94 8.37
N LEU A 37 22.96 11.82 8.04
CA LEU A 37 23.31 10.50 8.56
C LEU A 37 24.67 10.01 8.02
N ILE A 38 25.03 10.40 6.80
CA ILE A 38 26.31 10.06 6.18
C ILE A 38 27.46 10.64 7.00
N TRP A 39 27.31 11.85 7.53
CA TRP A 39 28.32 12.50 8.36
C TRP A 39 28.46 11.89 9.76
N ARG A 40 27.43 11.25 10.29
CA ARG A 40 27.44 10.67 11.64
C ARG A 40 27.91 9.24 11.73
N SER A 41 27.74 8.45 10.67
CA SER A 41 28.15 7.04 10.67
C SER A 41 28.62 6.59 9.30
N PRO A 42 29.84 6.04 9.18
CA PRO A 42 30.32 5.45 7.94
C PRO A 42 29.35 4.39 7.43
N GLY A 43 28.79 4.57 6.22
CA GLY A 43 27.84 3.63 5.62
C GLY A 43 26.37 3.80 6.00
N GLY A 44 26.00 4.70 6.94
CA GLY A 44 24.61 4.91 7.37
C GLY A 44 23.69 5.38 6.25
N GLY A 45 24.15 6.28 5.40
CA GLY A 45 23.39 6.78 4.24
C GLY A 45 23.13 5.70 3.20
N PHE A 46 24.13 4.87 2.89
CA PHE A 46 23.97 3.76 1.94
C PHE A 46 22.95 2.71 2.47
N ARG A 47 23.04 2.36 3.73
CA ARG A 47 22.09 1.44 4.37
C ARG A 47 20.65 1.96 4.33
N LEU A 48 20.46 3.26 4.56
CA LEU A 48 19.16 3.91 4.49
C LEU A 48 18.59 3.86 3.06
N LEU A 49 19.38 4.24 2.07
CA LEU A 49 19.00 4.17 0.65
C LEU A 49 18.69 2.75 0.21
N PHE A 50 19.52 1.79 0.58
CA PHE A 50 19.30 0.39 0.22
C PHE A 50 18.01 -0.16 0.82
N LYS A 51 17.76 0.13 2.11
CA LYS A 51 16.50 -0.24 2.77
C LYS A 51 15.29 0.39 2.07
N HIS A 52 15.38 1.67 1.72
CA HIS A 52 14.31 2.38 1.03
C HIS A 52 14.08 1.84 -0.39
N ALA A 53 15.13 1.60 -1.15
CA ALA A 53 15.06 1.00 -2.49
C ALA A 53 14.43 -0.41 -2.45
N LEU A 54 14.78 -1.21 -1.44
CA LEU A 54 14.19 -2.53 -1.24
C LEU A 54 12.69 -2.44 -0.94
N MET A 55 12.27 -1.47 -0.12
CA MET A 55 10.86 -1.23 0.16
C MET A 55 10.09 -0.77 -1.09
N LEU A 56 10.66 0.11 -1.90
CA LEU A 56 10.08 0.54 -3.17
C LEU A 56 9.97 -0.63 -4.16
N ALA A 57 11.00 -1.45 -4.26
CA ALA A 57 11.00 -2.64 -5.11
C ALA A 57 9.93 -3.65 -4.67
N SER A 58 9.79 -3.90 -3.35
CA SER A 58 8.76 -4.78 -2.82
C SER A 58 7.35 -4.24 -3.07
N GLY A 59 7.13 -2.93 -2.89
CA GLY A 59 5.87 -2.27 -3.23
C GLY A 59 5.54 -2.38 -4.72
N GLY A 60 6.52 -2.15 -5.59
CA GLY A 60 6.38 -2.34 -7.04
C GLY A 60 6.06 -3.79 -7.44
N ALA A 61 6.69 -4.76 -6.78
CA ALA A 61 6.38 -6.17 -6.99
C ALA A 61 4.95 -6.52 -6.59
N ILE A 62 4.49 -6.04 -5.42
CA ILE A 62 3.10 -6.22 -4.97
C ILE A 62 2.13 -5.57 -5.95
N MET A 63 2.40 -4.34 -6.41
CA MET A 63 1.59 -3.64 -7.40
C MET A 63 1.52 -4.44 -8.72
N TYR A 64 2.65 -5.00 -9.18
CA TYR A 64 2.69 -5.85 -10.37
C TYR A 64 1.88 -7.13 -10.18
N MET A 65 2.02 -7.82 -9.06
CA MET A 65 1.23 -9.02 -8.75
C MET A 65 -0.26 -8.69 -8.67
N ALA A 66 -0.62 -7.58 -8.01
CA ALA A 66 -2.00 -7.12 -7.94
C ALA A 66 -2.58 -6.82 -9.32
N SER A 67 -1.84 -6.18 -10.23
CA SER A 67 -2.30 -5.89 -11.59
C SER A 67 -2.62 -7.14 -12.42
N ARG A 68 -2.08 -8.30 -12.04
CA ARG A 68 -2.33 -9.61 -12.69
C ARG A 68 -3.57 -10.32 -12.17
N LEU A 69 -4.09 -9.92 -11.01
CA LEU A 69 -5.26 -10.57 -10.41
C LEU A 69 -6.53 -10.19 -11.17
N ARG A 70 -7.38 -11.20 -11.39
CA ARG A 70 -8.71 -10.98 -11.99
C ARG A 70 -9.60 -10.19 -11.03
N TYR A 71 -10.41 -9.27 -11.56
CA TYR A 71 -11.34 -8.45 -10.77
C TYR A 71 -12.30 -9.29 -9.88
N THR A 72 -12.66 -10.50 -10.33
CA THR A 72 -13.48 -11.45 -9.56
C THR A 72 -12.81 -11.92 -8.27
N ALA A 73 -11.46 -12.03 -8.27
CA ALA A 73 -10.69 -12.38 -7.09
C ALA A 73 -10.74 -11.25 -6.05
N TYR A 74 -10.64 -9.99 -6.49
CA TYR A 74 -10.80 -8.83 -5.61
C TYR A 74 -12.17 -8.79 -4.94
N SER A 75 -13.24 -9.12 -5.69
CA SER A 75 -14.59 -9.17 -5.15
C SER A 75 -14.75 -10.20 -4.03
N LYS A 76 -14.18 -11.39 -4.17
CA LYS A 76 -14.22 -12.43 -3.12
C LYS A 76 -13.32 -12.07 -1.93
N LEU A 77 -12.12 -11.56 -2.24
CA LEU A 77 -11.12 -11.23 -1.23
C LEU A 77 -11.52 -10.03 -0.38
N SER A 78 -12.28 -9.09 -0.94
CA SER A 78 -12.67 -7.86 -0.24
C SER A 78 -13.49 -8.11 1.03
N GLN A 79 -14.34 -9.14 1.05
CA GLN A 79 -15.12 -9.51 2.24
C GLN A 79 -14.22 -10.04 3.36
N LEU A 80 -13.26 -10.88 3.01
CA LEU A 80 -12.32 -11.41 3.98
C LEU A 80 -11.40 -10.30 4.50
N LEU A 81 -10.90 -9.47 3.59
CA LEU A 81 -9.99 -8.37 3.93
C LEU A 81 -10.64 -7.33 4.85
N ILE A 82 -11.94 -7.00 4.67
CA ILE A 82 -12.59 -6.01 5.53
C ILE A 82 -12.73 -6.52 6.97
N VAL A 83 -13.01 -7.81 7.15
CA VAL A 83 -13.09 -8.43 8.48
C VAL A 83 -11.71 -8.48 9.14
N ILE A 84 -10.69 -8.92 8.40
CA ILE A 84 -9.30 -8.97 8.89
C ILE A 84 -8.81 -7.56 9.26
N THR A 85 -9.07 -6.58 8.39
CA THR A 85 -8.65 -5.20 8.62
C THR A 85 -9.36 -4.57 9.81
N GLY A 86 -10.66 -4.86 9.98
CA GLY A 86 -11.41 -4.46 11.18
C GLY A 86 -10.80 -5.03 12.46
N GLY A 87 -10.45 -6.32 12.45
CA GLY A 87 -9.75 -6.96 13.56
C GLY A 87 -8.36 -6.36 13.84
N LEU A 88 -7.59 -6.05 12.77
CA LEU A 88 -6.29 -5.38 12.89
C LEU A 88 -6.41 -3.96 13.46
N LEU A 89 -7.44 -3.21 13.08
CA LEU A 89 -7.70 -1.88 13.64
C LEU A 89 -8.03 -1.96 15.13
N LEU A 90 -8.88 -2.90 15.55
CA LEU A 90 -9.17 -3.15 16.95
C LEU A 90 -7.91 -3.54 17.73
N LEU A 91 -7.12 -4.46 17.18
CA LEU A 91 -5.84 -4.87 17.77
C LEU A 91 -4.88 -3.68 17.88
N THR A 92 -4.81 -2.82 16.87
CA THR A 92 -3.97 -1.61 16.91
C THR A 92 -4.43 -0.63 17.98
N LEU A 93 -5.73 -0.55 18.23
CA LEU A 93 -6.26 0.29 19.32
C LEU A 93 -5.81 -0.22 20.69
N LEU A 94 -5.73 -1.54 20.88
CA LEU A 94 -5.39 -2.17 22.15
C LEU A 94 -3.88 -2.26 22.42
N VAL A 95 -3.08 -2.54 21.39
CA VAL A 95 -1.65 -2.89 21.50
C VAL A 95 -0.76 -1.95 20.68
N GLY A 96 -1.33 -1.01 19.94
CA GLY A 96 -0.60 -0.12 19.04
C GLY A 96 0.46 0.72 19.76
N SER A 97 1.64 0.84 19.17
CA SER A 97 2.69 1.72 19.67
C SER A 97 2.29 3.18 19.47
N ASN A 98 2.39 3.96 20.54
CA ASN A 98 2.18 5.40 20.53
C ASN A 98 3.36 6.10 19.83
N VAL A 99 3.21 6.39 18.55
CA VAL A 99 4.14 7.25 17.81
C VAL A 99 3.46 8.61 17.61
N ASN A 100 4.07 9.66 18.13
CA ASN A 100 3.54 11.04 18.09
C ASN A 100 2.13 11.20 18.70
N GLY A 101 1.83 10.51 19.80
CA GLY A 101 0.55 10.66 20.51
C GLY A 101 -0.63 9.91 19.88
N ALA A 102 -0.39 9.06 18.89
CA ALA A 102 -1.43 8.25 18.28
C ALA A 102 -1.00 6.79 18.15
N SER A 103 -1.80 5.86 18.69
CA SER A 103 -1.62 4.41 18.57
C SER A 103 -2.16 3.92 17.22
N ARG A 104 -1.47 4.25 16.12
CA ARG A 104 -1.88 3.88 14.75
C ARG A 104 -0.91 2.91 14.09
N TRP A 105 0.20 2.61 14.75
CA TRP A 105 1.28 1.84 14.19
C TRP A 105 1.39 0.48 14.88
N LEU A 106 1.42 -0.56 14.08
CA LEU A 106 1.82 -1.88 14.54
C LEU A 106 3.29 -2.10 14.20
N ALA A 107 4.11 -2.34 15.22
CA ALA A 107 5.48 -2.77 15.04
C ALA A 107 5.46 -4.28 14.78
N VAL A 108 6.08 -4.74 13.69
CA VAL A 108 6.26 -6.16 13.43
C VAL A 108 7.50 -6.63 14.19
N PRO A 109 7.35 -7.45 15.25
CA PRO A 109 8.49 -7.91 16.03
C PRO A 109 9.45 -8.71 15.16
N GLY A 110 10.74 -8.41 15.26
CA GLY A 110 11.81 -9.09 14.51
C GLY A 110 12.20 -8.46 13.17
N LEU A 111 11.34 -7.69 12.51
CA LEU A 111 11.65 -7.06 11.21
C LEU A 111 12.03 -5.58 11.31
N GLY A 112 11.77 -4.92 12.46
CA GLY A 112 12.03 -3.49 12.63
C GLY A 112 11.25 -2.60 11.64
N ILE A 113 10.10 -3.09 11.18
CA ILE A 113 9.19 -2.39 10.27
C ILE A 113 7.94 -2.03 11.06
N THR A 114 7.52 -0.78 10.96
CA THR A 114 6.23 -0.32 11.47
C THR A 114 5.23 -0.25 10.33
N PHE A 115 4.04 -0.79 10.56
CA PHE A 115 2.96 -0.81 9.59
C PHE A 115 1.77 0.00 10.11
N GLN A 116 1.26 0.90 9.29
CA GLN A 116 0.09 1.70 9.63
C GLN A 116 -1.18 0.99 9.17
N THR A 117 -1.94 0.45 10.11
CA THR A 117 -3.17 -0.32 9.82
C THR A 117 -4.26 0.51 9.15
N SER A 118 -4.31 1.83 9.43
CA SER A 118 -5.29 2.72 8.82
C SER A 118 -5.09 2.92 7.30
N ASP A 119 -3.86 2.79 6.78
CA ASP A 119 -3.61 2.89 5.34
C ASP A 119 -4.10 1.65 4.61
N LEU A 120 -3.90 0.47 5.20
CA LEU A 120 -4.52 -0.76 4.70
C LEU A 120 -6.04 -0.65 4.69
N ALA A 121 -6.61 -0.13 5.79
CA ALA A 121 -8.06 0.02 5.92
C ALA A 121 -8.67 0.88 4.82
N LYS A 122 -8.02 1.99 4.44
CA LYS A 122 -8.47 2.85 3.33
C LYS A 122 -8.55 2.08 2.02
N VAL A 123 -7.51 1.33 1.68
CA VAL A 123 -7.46 0.55 0.43
C VAL A 123 -8.52 -0.54 0.43
N VAL A 124 -8.63 -1.29 1.53
CA VAL A 124 -9.61 -2.37 1.66
C VAL A 124 -11.04 -1.86 1.60
N LEU A 125 -11.31 -0.71 2.23
CA LEU A 125 -12.62 -0.07 2.20
C LEU A 125 -12.99 0.36 0.78
N LEU A 126 -12.06 0.96 0.03
CA LEU A 126 -12.29 1.35 -1.36
C LEU A 126 -12.62 0.14 -2.25
N VAL A 127 -11.88 -0.96 -2.09
CA VAL A 127 -12.13 -2.20 -2.85
C VAL A 127 -13.49 -2.81 -2.48
N TYR A 128 -13.85 -2.78 -1.20
CA TYR A 128 -15.15 -3.27 -0.74
C TYR A 128 -16.31 -2.41 -1.25
N LEU A 129 -16.19 -1.08 -1.19
CA LEU A 129 -17.18 -0.15 -1.72
C LEU A 129 -17.37 -0.35 -3.23
N ALA A 130 -16.28 -0.46 -3.99
CA ALA A 130 -16.34 -0.73 -5.44
C ALA A 130 -17.12 -2.03 -5.73
N ARG A 131 -16.95 -3.06 -4.91
CA ARG A 131 -17.71 -4.30 -5.03
C ARG A 131 -19.20 -4.09 -4.74
N VAL A 132 -19.53 -3.41 -3.63
CA VAL A 132 -20.93 -3.15 -3.25
C VAL A 132 -21.63 -2.36 -4.34
N LEU A 133 -21.00 -1.29 -4.82
CA LEU A 133 -21.51 -0.47 -5.92
C LEU A 133 -21.72 -1.29 -7.20
N SER A 134 -20.76 -2.15 -7.55
CA SER A 134 -20.87 -3.01 -8.75
C SER A 134 -22.03 -4.01 -8.67
N LYS A 135 -22.37 -4.49 -7.48
CA LYS A 135 -23.50 -5.42 -7.30
C LYS A 135 -24.87 -4.73 -7.42
N HIS A 136 -24.94 -3.45 -7.09
CA HIS A 136 -26.18 -2.69 -7.06
C HIS A 136 -26.37 -1.80 -8.31
N GLN A 137 -25.58 -1.99 -9.37
CA GLN A 137 -25.72 -1.21 -10.60
C GLN A 137 -27.03 -1.47 -11.35
N GLU A 138 -27.67 -2.60 -11.13
CA GLU A 138 -28.90 -3.02 -11.82
C GLU A 138 -30.20 -2.74 -11.01
N GLU A 139 -30.10 -2.40 -9.72
CA GLU A 139 -31.25 -2.13 -8.87
C GLU A 139 -31.24 -0.68 -8.35
N PRO A 140 -32.37 0.04 -8.39
CA PRO A 140 -32.45 1.38 -7.81
C PRO A 140 -32.21 1.33 -6.31
N TRP A 141 -31.27 2.13 -5.83
CA TRP A 141 -30.94 2.24 -4.41
C TRP A 141 -32.14 2.68 -3.59
N THR A 142 -32.57 1.85 -2.66
CA THR A 142 -33.54 2.22 -1.64
C THR A 142 -32.77 2.69 -0.41
N PHE A 143 -33.28 3.71 0.28
CA PHE A 143 -32.64 4.25 1.51
C PHE A 143 -32.38 3.18 2.59
N ARG A 144 -33.09 2.05 2.52
CA ARG A 144 -32.88 0.89 3.42
C ARG A 144 -31.62 0.07 3.15
N ASP A 145 -31.05 0.18 1.96
CA ASP A 145 -29.86 -0.58 1.55
C ASP A 145 -28.56 0.11 2.01
N VAL A 146 -28.68 1.34 2.53
CA VAL A 146 -27.55 2.18 3.00
C VAL A 146 -27.43 2.18 4.53
N LEU A 147 -28.45 1.75 5.26
CA LEU A 147 -28.47 1.63 6.73
C LEU A 147 -28.26 0.19 7.18
#